data_8298f1bb3a0abbe15707708b1c295671
#
_entry.id   8298f1bb3a0abbe15707708b1c295671
#
_cell.length_a   1.000
_cell.length_b   1.000
_cell.length_c   1.000
_cell.angle_alpha   90.00
_cell.angle_beta   90.00
_cell.angle_gamma   90.00
#
_symmetry.space_group_name_H-M   'P 1'
#
loop_
_entity.id
_entity.type
_entity.pdbx_description
1 polymer ?
#
loop_
_entity_poly.entity_id
_entity_poly.type
_entity_poly.pdbx_seq_one_letter_code
_entity_poly.pdbx_strand_id
1 'polypeptide(L)'
;MDVNTLKSVYFIGAGGIGMSALVRYFLSKGKKVGGYDRTPSELTEKLIEEGAAIHYEESMELITDAFRDPATTLVVYTPAVPDTHKEFTYFRENGFEIHKRSQVLGMLTHAGKGLCVAGTHGKTTTSTMTAHLLHQSHVGCNAFLGGISKNYGTNLLLSDSSEYMVIEADEFDRSFHWLSPYISVITATDPDHLDIYGTKEAYLESFRKYTSLIQPGGALIIRKGIELQPALQNGVKLYTYSQEEGDFHAENIRIGNGEIFFDYVSPLGNIPNIQLGVPVSINIENGVAAMALAQMSGLTDEEIKRGMASFRGVDRRFDFKIKNDKVVFLSDYAHHPSEIKQSILSMRALYRDKKLTAVFQPHLYTRTRDFYKDFADSLSLLDEVILVDIYPAREQPIPGVTSKLIYDHLRPGIEKSMCKKEEILDVLSKKDIEVLITLGAGDIDNYVPQICGLLNKK
;
A
#
# COMPACT_ATOMS: atom_id res chain seq x y z
N MET A 1 -19.11 -18.06 -12.13
CA MET A 1 -20.41 -17.84 -11.40
C MET A 1 -20.75 -16.35 -11.40
N ASP A 2 -22.03 -15.97 -11.54
CA ASP A 2 -22.41 -14.56 -11.40
C ASP A 2 -22.38 -14.16 -9.91
N VAL A 3 -21.67 -13.08 -9.55
CA VAL A 3 -21.56 -12.57 -8.18
C VAL A 3 -22.93 -12.31 -7.54
N ASN A 4 -23.94 -11.99 -8.34
CA ASN A 4 -25.31 -11.78 -7.87
C ASN A 4 -26.00 -13.06 -7.39
N THR A 5 -25.67 -14.22 -7.95
CA THR A 5 -26.27 -15.52 -7.62
C THR A 5 -25.63 -16.19 -6.39
N LEU A 6 -24.48 -15.69 -5.95
CA LEU A 6 -23.77 -16.19 -4.77
C LEU A 6 -24.61 -16.01 -3.50
N LYS A 7 -24.60 -17.01 -2.62
CA LYS A 7 -25.17 -16.94 -1.26
C LYS A 7 -24.06 -16.75 -0.23
N SER A 8 -22.90 -17.37 -0.47
CA SER A 8 -21.79 -17.39 0.47
C SER A 8 -20.44 -17.26 -0.23
N VAL A 9 -19.46 -16.73 0.49
CA VAL A 9 -18.08 -16.62 0.05
C VAL A 9 -17.16 -17.09 1.18
N TYR A 10 -16.23 -17.96 0.84
CA TYR A 10 -15.28 -18.51 1.78
C TYR A 10 -13.85 -18.05 1.44
N PHE A 11 -13.14 -17.51 2.41
CA PHE A 11 -11.82 -16.93 2.23
C PHE A 11 -10.72 -17.78 2.88
N ILE A 12 -9.68 -18.13 2.13
CA ILE A 12 -8.49 -18.78 2.66
C ILE A 12 -7.34 -17.78 2.68
N GLY A 13 -6.98 -17.31 3.89
CA GLY A 13 -6.12 -16.16 4.14
C GLY A 13 -6.92 -14.85 4.27
N ALA A 14 -7.99 -14.86 5.06
CA ALA A 14 -8.95 -13.76 5.19
C ALA A 14 -8.35 -12.45 5.75
N GLY A 15 -7.34 -12.55 6.63
CA GLY A 15 -6.73 -11.41 7.34
C GLY A 15 -5.71 -10.60 6.53
N GLY A 16 -5.42 -10.99 5.29
CA GLY A 16 -4.60 -10.16 4.42
C GLY A 16 -5.29 -8.84 4.07
N ILE A 17 -4.55 -7.73 4.02
CA ILE A 17 -5.13 -6.38 3.78
C ILE A 17 -6.01 -6.33 2.51
N GLY A 18 -5.57 -6.92 1.41
CA GLY A 18 -6.37 -6.97 0.19
C GLY A 18 -7.53 -7.97 0.23
N MET A 19 -7.44 -9.03 1.06
CA MET A 19 -8.52 -10.00 1.27
C MET A 19 -9.63 -9.40 2.12
N SER A 20 -9.28 -8.67 3.18
CA SER A 20 -10.24 -8.05 4.10
C SER A 20 -11.17 -7.04 3.40
N ALA A 21 -10.69 -6.35 2.39
CA ALA A 21 -11.53 -5.47 1.58
C ALA A 21 -12.62 -6.26 0.82
N LEU A 22 -12.29 -7.43 0.26
CA LEU A 22 -13.28 -8.30 -0.38
C LEU A 22 -14.23 -8.92 0.65
N VAL A 23 -13.74 -9.35 1.82
CA VAL A 23 -14.59 -9.82 2.93
C VAL A 23 -15.66 -8.78 3.25
N ARG A 24 -15.28 -7.52 3.49
CA ARG A 24 -16.19 -6.40 3.75
C ARG A 24 -17.15 -6.14 2.59
N TYR A 25 -16.64 -6.21 1.36
CA TYR A 25 -17.48 -6.04 0.17
C TYR A 25 -18.62 -7.07 0.12
N PHE A 26 -18.30 -8.35 0.31
CA PHE A 26 -19.33 -9.38 0.26
C PHE A 26 -20.29 -9.33 1.47
N LEU A 27 -19.81 -8.95 2.66
CA LEU A 27 -20.67 -8.67 3.81
C LEU A 27 -21.64 -7.52 3.50
N SER A 28 -21.18 -6.42 2.90
CA SER A 28 -22.04 -5.29 2.51
C SER A 28 -23.08 -5.66 1.45
N LYS A 29 -22.80 -6.68 0.64
CA LYS A 29 -23.78 -7.25 -0.33
C LYS A 29 -24.71 -8.31 0.29
N GLY A 30 -24.71 -8.44 1.62
CA GLY A 30 -25.58 -9.37 2.35
C GLY A 30 -25.22 -10.83 2.17
N LYS A 31 -24.00 -11.17 1.70
CA LYS A 31 -23.56 -12.54 1.55
C LYS A 31 -23.09 -13.11 2.90
N LYS A 32 -23.24 -14.41 3.10
CA LYS A 32 -22.57 -15.10 4.20
C LYS A 32 -21.08 -15.16 3.90
N VAL A 33 -20.26 -14.72 4.82
CA VAL A 33 -18.80 -14.72 4.65
C VAL A 33 -18.15 -15.48 5.77
N GLY A 34 -17.28 -16.42 5.40
CA GLY A 34 -16.44 -17.17 6.34
C GLY A 34 -15.05 -17.40 5.78
N GLY A 35 -14.19 -17.99 6.59
CA GLY A 35 -12.86 -18.32 6.11
C GLY A 35 -11.87 -18.68 7.20
N TYR A 36 -10.66 -18.91 6.73
CA TYR A 36 -9.49 -19.24 7.53
C TYR A 36 -8.44 -18.13 7.44
N ASP A 37 -7.77 -17.88 8.53
CA ASP A 37 -6.47 -17.19 8.54
C ASP A 37 -5.50 -17.90 9.49
N ARG A 38 -4.21 -17.79 9.21
CA ARG A 38 -3.18 -18.48 10.00
C ARG A 38 -2.99 -17.84 11.38
N THR A 39 -3.22 -16.54 11.48
CA THR A 39 -2.84 -15.77 12.67
C THR A 39 -3.93 -14.79 13.07
N PRO A 40 -4.38 -14.80 14.33
CA PRO A 40 -5.24 -13.74 14.87
C PRO A 40 -4.56 -12.37 14.74
N SER A 41 -5.33 -11.37 14.36
CA SER A 41 -4.86 -9.99 14.23
C SER A 41 -6.00 -9.02 14.52
N GLU A 42 -5.70 -7.77 14.83
CA GLU A 42 -6.69 -6.71 15.00
C GLU A 42 -7.62 -6.61 13.77
N LEU A 43 -7.07 -6.86 12.57
CA LEU A 43 -7.86 -6.84 11.34
C LEU A 43 -8.84 -8.00 11.28
N THR A 44 -8.43 -9.23 11.60
CA THR A 44 -9.34 -10.39 11.62
C THR A 44 -10.38 -10.29 12.71
N GLU A 45 -10.04 -9.74 13.88
CA GLU A 45 -10.99 -9.48 14.96
C GLU A 45 -12.07 -8.50 14.52
N LYS A 46 -11.71 -7.40 13.86
CA LYS A 46 -12.67 -6.45 13.28
C LYS A 46 -13.58 -7.10 12.22
N LEU A 47 -13.04 -7.98 11.36
CA LEU A 47 -13.86 -8.69 10.38
C LEU A 47 -14.88 -9.62 11.05
N ILE A 48 -14.51 -10.25 12.17
CA ILE A 48 -15.44 -11.08 12.97
C ILE A 48 -16.53 -10.20 13.59
N GLU A 49 -16.18 -9.05 14.16
CA GLU A 49 -17.14 -8.08 14.68
C GLU A 49 -18.08 -7.56 13.58
N GLU A 50 -17.60 -7.40 12.36
CA GLU A 50 -18.37 -7.01 11.17
C GLU A 50 -19.27 -8.14 10.64
N GLY A 51 -19.15 -9.37 11.15
CA GLY A 51 -20.03 -10.50 10.84
C GLY A 51 -19.42 -11.62 10.00
N ALA A 52 -18.10 -11.65 9.78
CA ALA A 52 -17.42 -12.76 9.13
C ALA A 52 -17.16 -13.91 10.12
N ALA A 53 -17.35 -15.16 9.68
CA ALA A 53 -17.06 -16.37 10.45
C ALA A 53 -15.61 -16.84 10.16
N ILE A 54 -14.61 -16.26 10.86
CA ILE A 54 -13.18 -16.56 10.65
C ILE A 54 -12.69 -17.50 11.76
N HIS A 55 -11.93 -18.52 11.38
CA HIS A 55 -11.21 -19.40 12.31
C HIS A 55 -9.71 -19.45 11.98
N TYR A 56 -8.90 -20.01 12.91
CA TYR A 56 -7.43 -19.97 12.83
C TYR A 56 -6.79 -21.38 12.81
N GLU A 57 -7.62 -22.42 12.85
CA GLU A 57 -7.18 -23.81 12.74
C GLU A 57 -7.52 -24.34 11.35
N GLU A 58 -6.55 -24.97 10.70
CA GLU A 58 -6.73 -25.63 9.41
C GLU A 58 -7.53 -26.92 9.58
N SER A 59 -8.86 -26.83 9.48
CA SER A 59 -9.79 -27.95 9.71
C SER A 59 -11.04 -27.88 8.86
N MET A 60 -11.31 -28.96 8.12
CA MET A 60 -12.54 -29.12 7.35
C MET A 60 -13.82 -29.16 8.23
N GLU A 61 -13.68 -29.50 9.51
CA GLU A 61 -14.79 -29.56 10.46
C GLU A 61 -15.31 -28.17 10.81
N LEU A 62 -14.44 -27.14 10.70
CA LEU A 62 -14.78 -25.75 10.95
C LEU A 62 -15.49 -25.09 9.75
N ILE A 63 -15.50 -25.72 8.59
CA ILE A 63 -16.28 -25.27 7.45
C ILE A 63 -17.77 -25.59 7.75
N THR A 64 -18.54 -24.57 8.10
CA THR A 64 -19.97 -24.74 8.42
C THR A 64 -20.80 -25.07 7.19
N ASP A 65 -22.02 -25.60 7.37
CA ASP A 65 -22.94 -25.96 6.28
C ASP A 65 -23.25 -24.80 5.33
N ALA A 66 -23.13 -23.55 5.81
CA ALA A 66 -23.33 -22.35 5.00
C ALA A 66 -22.37 -22.24 3.81
N PHE A 67 -21.22 -22.94 3.86
CA PHE A 67 -20.16 -22.89 2.84
C PHE A 67 -19.93 -24.23 2.13
N ARG A 68 -20.81 -25.22 2.33
CA ARG A 68 -20.64 -26.57 1.76
C ARG A 68 -21.40 -26.84 0.45
N ASP A 69 -22.13 -25.85 -0.06
CA ASP A 69 -22.85 -25.95 -1.34
C ASP A 69 -22.01 -25.35 -2.48
N PRO A 70 -21.41 -26.17 -3.38
CA PRO A 70 -20.59 -25.68 -4.47
C PRO A 70 -21.37 -24.87 -5.51
N ALA A 71 -22.68 -25.00 -5.57
CA ALA A 71 -23.51 -24.27 -6.52
C ALA A 71 -23.70 -22.79 -6.15
N THR A 72 -23.51 -22.44 -4.87
CA THR A 72 -23.79 -21.09 -4.35
C THR A 72 -22.65 -20.48 -3.53
N THR A 73 -21.54 -21.22 -3.36
CA THR A 73 -20.36 -20.76 -2.60
C THR A 73 -19.18 -20.48 -3.53
N LEU A 74 -18.65 -19.27 -3.47
CA LEU A 74 -17.37 -18.90 -4.08
C LEU A 74 -16.25 -19.07 -3.05
N VAL A 75 -15.13 -19.68 -3.46
CA VAL A 75 -13.92 -19.75 -2.65
C VAL A 75 -12.87 -18.77 -3.17
N VAL A 76 -12.34 -17.97 -2.27
CA VAL A 76 -11.32 -16.96 -2.61
C VAL A 76 -10.05 -17.23 -1.81
N TYR A 77 -8.89 -17.27 -2.48
CA TYR A 77 -7.62 -17.52 -1.83
C TYR A 77 -6.54 -16.53 -2.22
N THR A 78 -5.50 -16.45 -1.38
CA THR A 78 -4.28 -15.68 -1.64
C THR A 78 -3.13 -16.61 -2.07
N PRO A 79 -2.18 -16.16 -2.93
CA PRO A 79 -1.02 -16.95 -3.33
C PRO A 79 -0.12 -17.43 -2.18
N ALA A 80 -0.27 -16.85 -0.98
CA ALA A 80 0.46 -17.28 0.22
C ALA A 80 -0.03 -18.63 0.79
N VAL A 81 -1.20 -19.12 0.36
CA VAL A 81 -1.76 -20.39 0.81
C VAL A 81 -1.11 -21.54 0.03
N PRO A 82 -0.48 -22.52 0.69
CA PRO A 82 0.14 -23.64 0.01
C PRO A 82 -0.92 -24.57 -0.60
N ASP A 83 -0.58 -25.23 -1.71
CA ASP A 83 -1.47 -26.19 -2.40
C ASP A 83 -1.86 -27.39 -1.53
N THR A 84 -1.11 -27.65 -0.47
CA THR A 84 -1.33 -28.73 0.51
C THR A 84 -2.32 -28.34 1.62
N HIS A 85 -2.80 -27.10 1.64
CA HIS A 85 -3.77 -26.65 2.65
C HIS A 85 -5.04 -27.47 2.61
N LYS A 86 -5.46 -28.05 3.74
CA LYS A 86 -6.56 -29.04 3.80
C LYS A 86 -7.89 -28.49 3.28
N GLU A 87 -8.25 -27.27 3.71
CA GLU A 87 -9.51 -26.67 3.27
C GLU A 87 -9.46 -26.28 1.79
N PHE A 88 -8.31 -25.79 1.29
CA PHE A 88 -8.13 -25.53 -0.14
C PHE A 88 -8.29 -26.81 -0.97
N THR A 89 -7.66 -27.90 -0.51
CA THR A 89 -7.79 -29.23 -1.12
C THR A 89 -9.23 -29.71 -1.11
N TYR A 90 -9.91 -29.60 0.04
CA TYR A 90 -11.33 -29.95 0.16
C TYR A 90 -12.20 -29.23 -0.88
N PHE A 91 -12.11 -27.93 -0.98
CA PHE A 91 -12.91 -27.16 -1.94
C PHE A 91 -12.58 -27.53 -3.39
N ARG A 92 -11.29 -27.72 -3.71
CA ARG A 92 -10.85 -28.13 -5.05
C ARG A 92 -11.40 -29.50 -5.46
N GLU A 93 -11.37 -30.48 -4.55
CA GLU A 93 -11.83 -31.84 -4.82
C GLU A 93 -13.36 -32.00 -4.85
N ASN A 94 -14.09 -31.08 -4.24
CA ASN A 94 -15.53 -31.08 -4.21
C ASN A 94 -16.20 -30.15 -5.23
N GLY A 95 -15.46 -29.68 -6.25
CA GLY A 95 -16.02 -28.98 -7.41
C GLY A 95 -16.49 -27.55 -7.14
N PHE A 96 -15.92 -26.88 -6.12
CA PHE A 96 -16.21 -25.47 -5.87
C PHE A 96 -15.53 -24.58 -6.91
N GLU A 97 -16.14 -23.44 -7.21
CA GLU A 97 -15.51 -22.37 -7.97
C GLU A 97 -14.50 -21.63 -7.09
N ILE A 98 -13.22 -21.72 -7.47
CA ILE A 98 -12.10 -21.19 -6.69
C ILE A 98 -11.36 -20.13 -7.51
N HIS A 99 -11.22 -18.95 -6.93
CA HIS A 99 -10.50 -17.84 -7.56
C HIS A 99 -9.43 -17.23 -6.65
N LYS A 100 -8.34 -16.78 -7.26
CA LYS A 100 -7.41 -15.89 -6.58
C LYS A 100 -8.12 -14.57 -6.26
N ARG A 101 -7.72 -13.92 -5.18
CA ARG A 101 -8.17 -12.56 -4.82
C ARG A 101 -8.19 -11.61 -6.02
N SER A 102 -7.11 -11.60 -6.80
CA SER A 102 -6.96 -10.73 -7.97
C SER A 102 -7.97 -11.01 -9.08
N GLN A 103 -8.35 -12.27 -9.28
CA GLN A 103 -9.38 -12.65 -10.25
C GLN A 103 -10.76 -12.13 -9.83
N VAL A 104 -11.10 -12.27 -8.56
CA VAL A 104 -12.36 -11.74 -8.02
C VAL A 104 -12.41 -10.23 -8.15
N LEU A 105 -11.31 -9.54 -7.81
CA LEU A 105 -11.21 -8.10 -7.98
C LEU A 105 -11.34 -7.70 -9.45
N GLY A 106 -10.73 -8.46 -10.38
CA GLY A 106 -10.91 -8.30 -11.82
C GLY A 106 -12.37 -8.40 -12.26
N MET A 107 -13.11 -9.43 -11.79
CA MET A 107 -14.54 -9.58 -12.09
C MET A 107 -15.35 -8.34 -11.66
N LEU A 108 -15.03 -7.77 -10.51
CA LEU A 108 -15.69 -6.57 -10.01
C LEU A 108 -15.38 -5.34 -10.89
N THR A 109 -14.16 -5.22 -11.42
CA THR A 109 -13.76 -4.08 -12.27
C THR A 109 -14.37 -4.08 -13.66
N HIS A 110 -14.76 -5.24 -14.17
CA HIS A 110 -15.47 -5.32 -15.46
C HIS A 110 -16.86 -4.67 -15.45
N ALA A 111 -17.44 -4.43 -14.28
CA ALA A 111 -18.75 -3.84 -14.12
C ALA A 111 -18.75 -2.30 -14.06
N GLY A 112 -17.58 -1.65 -14.09
CA GLY A 112 -17.45 -0.20 -13.94
C GLY A 112 -16.20 0.37 -14.57
N LYS A 113 -15.89 1.65 -14.28
CA LYS A 113 -14.69 2.35 -14.73
C LYS A 113 -13.57 2.21 -13.73
N GLY A 114 -12.61 1.31 -13.98
CA GLY A 114 -11.45 1.11 -13.12
C GLY A 114 -10.48 2.30 -13.15
N LEU A 115 -10.25 2.94 -12.01
CA LEU A 115 -9.17 3.90 -11.78
C LEU A 115 -8.04 3.14 -11.07
N CYS A 116 -7.05 2.71 -11.83
CA CYS A 116 -6.05 1.76 -11.36
C CYS A 116 -4.70 2.44 -11.14
N VAL A 117 -4.09 2.21 -9.97
CA VAL A 117 -2.75 2.72 -9.65
C VAL A 117 -1.78 1.56 -9.58
N ALA A 118 -0.90 1.46 -10.58
CA ALA A 118 0.16 0.46 -10.68
C ALA A 118 1.53 1.06 -10.43
N GLY A 119 2.52 0.22 -10.19
CA GLY A 119 3.92 0.62 -10.04
C GLY A 119 4.58 0.04 -8.80
N THR A 120 5.90 0.01 -8.75
CA THR A 120 6.66 -0.57 -7.64
C THR A 120 6.44 0.21 -6.34
N HIS A 121 6.38 1.56 -6.40
CA HIS A 121 6.25 2.45 -5.25
C HIS A 121 5.09 3.42 -5.40
N GLY A 122 4.56 3.95 -4.30
CA GLY A 122 3.53 4.99 -4.29
C GLY A 122 2.09 4.52 -4.53
N LYS A 123 1.85 3.25 -4.92
CA LYS A 123 0.51 2.69 -5.20
C LYS A 123 -0.52 2.99 -4.12
N THR A 124 -0.25 2.55 -2.90
CA THR A 124 -1.20 2.65 -1.77
C THR A 124 -1.55 4.09 -1.44
N THR A 125 -0.56 4.97 -1.39
CA THR A 125 -0.79 6.39 -1.08
C THR A 125 -1.60 7.06 -2.19
N THR A 126 -1.22 6.87 -3.45
CA THR A 126 -1.89 7.47 -4.61
C THR A 126 -3.32 6.94 -4.76
N SER A 127 -3.54 5.62 -4.65
CA SER A 127 -4.89 5.05 -4.75
C SER A 127 -5.79 5.51 -3.59
N THR A 128 -5.26 5.57 -2.35
CA THR A 128 -6.05 6.06 -1.21
C THR A 128 -6.35 7.54 -1.32
N MET A 129 -5.41 8.36 -1.81
CA MET A 129 -5.63 9.78 -2.07
C MET A 129 -6.68 9.99 -3.16
N THR A 130 -6.59 9.24 -4.27
CA THR A 130 -7.60 9.24 -5.35
C THR A 130 -8.98 8.86 -4.80
N ALA A 131 -9.05 7.78 -4.02
CA ALA A 131 -10.31 7.34 -3.42
C ALA A 131 -10.89 8.39 -2.47
N HIS A 132 -10.05 9.09 -1.68
CA HIS A 132 -10.49 10.17 -0.82
C HIS A 132 -11.04 11.35 -1.63
N LEU A 133 -10.35 11.76 -2.70
CA LEU A 133 -10.80 12.83 -3.60
C LEU A 133 -12.18 12.54 -4.19
N LEU A 134 -12.37 11.34 -4.73
CA LEU A 134 -13.65 10.96 -5.33
C LEU A 134 -14.74 10.77 -4.28
N HIS A 135 -14.47 10.05 -3.19
CA HIS A 135 -15.48 9.68 -2.20
C HIS A 135 -16.11 10.90 -1.50
N GLN A 136 -15.33 11.98 -1.27
CA GLN A 136 -15.82 13.23 -0.68
C GLN A 136 -16.44 14.21 -1.72
N SER A 137 -16.46 13.86 -3.00
CA SER A 137 -17.00 14.66 -4.11
C SER A 137 -18.39 14.20 -4.53
N HIS A 138 -19.01 14.94 -5.44
CA HIS A 138 -20.29 14.57 -6.04
C HIS A 138 -20.21 13.31 -6.90
N VAL A 139 -19.01 12.92 -7.35
CA VAL A 139 -18.77 11.75 -8.22
C VAL A 139 -18.83 10.45 -7.43
N GLY A 140 -18.30 10.43 -6.21
CA GLY A 140 -18.18 9.22 -5.41
C GLY A 140 -17.24 8.17 -6.02
N CYS A 141 -17.01 7.08 -5.32
CA CYS A 141 -16.35 5.88 -5.85
C CYS A 141 -16.58 4.66 -4.96
N ASN A 142 -16.42 3.47 -5.55
CA ASN A 142 -16.04 2.27 -4.82
C ASN A 142 -14.51 2.21 -4.76
N ALA A 143 -13.90 1.73 -3.68
CA ALA A 143 -12.45 1.64 -3.60
C ALA A 143 -11.99 0.42 -2.82
N PHE A 144 -11.02 -0.32 -3.40
CA PHE A 144 -10.31 -1.42 -2.77
C PHE A 144 -8.87 -0.99 -2.55
N LEU A 145 -8.54 -0.67 -1.29
CA LEU A 145 -7.27 -0.04 -0.93
C LEU A 145 -6.27 -1.05 -0.37
N GLY A 146 -5.00 -0.83 -0.65
CA GLY A 146 -3.89 -1.62 -0.13
C GLY A 146 -3.47 -1.27 1.31
N GLY A 147 -4.21 -0.37 1.98
CA GLY A 147 -3.98 0.04 3.36
C GLY A 147 -5.24 0.64 3.99
N ILE A 148 -5.24 0.78 5.30
CA ILE A 148 -6.33 1.41 6.03
C ILE A 148 -6.24 2.92 5.85
N SER A 149 -7.26 3.53 5.26
CA SER A 149 -7.37 4.98 5.15
C SER A 149 -7.60 5.62 6.51
N LYS A 150 -6.78 6.60 6.89
CA LYS A 150 -6.94 7.33 8.16
C LYS A 150 -8.16 8.26 8.17
N ASN A 151 -8.67 8.64 7.01
CA ASN A 151 -9.91 9.41 6.90
C ASN A 151 -11.15 8.59 7.25
N TYR A 152 -11.12 7.29 6.97
CA TYR A 152 -12.32 6.43 7.03
C TYR A 152 -12.18 5.23 7.98
N GLY A 153 -10.98 4.91 8.47
CA GLY A 153 -10.72 3.75 9.34
C GLY A 153 -10.92 2.39 8.64
N THR A 154 -10.92 2.36 7.30
CA THR A 154 -11.17 1.16 6.51
C THR A 154 -10.34 1.14 5.22
N ASN A 155 -10.27 -0.02 4.60
CA ASN A 155 -9.66 -0.22 3.28
C ASN A 155 -10.69 -0.50 2.16
N LEU A 156 -11.98 -0.35 2.47
CA LEU A 156 -13.07 -0.44 1.51
C LEU A 156 -13.93 0.81 1.59
N LEU A 157 -14.17 1.47 0.47
CA LEU A 157 -15.19 2.50 0.33
C LEU A 157 -16.24 2.02 -0.67
N LEU A 158 -17.49 2.35 -0.43
CA LEU A 158 -18.62 1.95 -1.26
C LEU A 158 -19.46 3.17 -1.64
N SER A 159 -20.00 3.13 -2.84
CA SER A 159 -20.97 4.09 -3.37
C SER A 159 -22.04 3.33 -4.13
N ASP A 160 -23.30 3.66 -3.87
CA ASP A 160 -24.43 3.03 -4.55
C ASP A 160 -24.67 3.60 -5.95
N SER A 161 -24.12 4.77 -6.25
CA SER A 161 -24.37 5.52 -7.50
C SER A 161 -23.17 5.69 -8.42
N SER A 162 -21.95 5.52 -7.91
CA SER A 162 -20.75 5.77 -8.72
C SER A 162 -20.38 4.57 -9.60
N GLU A 163 -20.05 4.86 -10.84
CA GLU A 163 -19.48 3.88 -11.78
C GLU A 163 -17.95 3.70 -11.61
N TYR A 164 -17.29 4.57 -10.83
CA TYR A 164 -15.85 4.53 -10.65
C TYR A 164 -15.44 3.56 -9.54
N MET A 165 -14.35 2.83 -9.81
CA MET A 165 -13.76 1.90 -8.88
C MET A 165 -12.25 2.15 -8.78
N VAL A 166 -11.80 2.65 -7.62
CA VAL A 166 -10.38 2.90 -7.35
C VAL A 166 -9.72 1.63 -6.85
N ILE A 167 -8.62 1.24 -7.50
CA ILE A 167 -7.94 -0.02 -7.22
C ILE A 167 -6.43 0.18 -7.19
N GLU A 168 -5.80 -0.39 -6.17
CA GLU A 168 -4.37 -0.62 -6.19
C GLU A 168 -4.05 -1.82 -7.09
N ALA A 169 -3.43 -1.56 -8.24
CA ALA A 169 -3.08 -2.57 -9.24
C ALA A 169 -1.73 -3.20 -8.89
N ASP A 170 -1.79 -4.30 -8.14
CA ASP A 170 -0.64 -5.00 -7.60
C ASP A 170 0.05 -5.85 -8.68
N GLU A 171 1.34 -5.59 -8.91
CA GLU A 171 2.17 -6.34 -9.85
C GLU A 171 2.60 -7.71 -9.32
N PHE A 172 2.57 -7.91 -8.00
CA PHE A 172 2.93 -9.19 -7.39
C PHE A 172 2.11 -10.33 -8.01
N ASP A 173 2.78 -11.44 -8.37
CA ASP A 173 2.19 -12.62 -9.05
C ASP A 173 1.38 -12.24 -10.32
N ARG A 174 1.72 -11.13 -10.97
CA ARG A 174 1.00 -10.59 -12.14
C ARG A 174 -0.49 -10.35 -11.87
N SER A 175 -0.85 -10.07 -10.63
CA SER A 175 -2.24 -9.88 -10.19
C SER A 175 -2.98 -8.79 -10.97
N PHE A 176 -2.29 -7.72 -11.35
CA PHE A 176 -2.86 -6.61 -12.13
C PHE A 176 -3.32 -6.99 -13.56
N HIS A 177 -2.90 -8.16 -14.09
CA HIS A 177 -3.36 -8.63 -15.39
C HIS A 177 -4.83 -9.06 -15.43
N TRP A 178 -5.46 -9.24 -14.28
CA TRP A 178 -6.87 -9.57 -14.20
C TRP A 178 -7.79 -8.33 -14.23
N LEU A 179 -7.21 -7.14 -14.05
CA LEU A 179 -7.96 -5.89 -14.00
C LEU A 179 -8.38 -5.42 -15.41
N SER A 180 -9.40 -4.58 -15.45
CA SER A 180 -9.88 -3.88 -16.63
C SER A 180 -9.82 -2.36 -16.40
N PRO A 181 -8.63 -1.73 -16.50
CA PRO A 181 -8.49 -0.31 -16.21
C PRO A 181 -9.20 0.55 -17.24
N TYR A 182 -9.88 1.62 -16.79
CA TYR A 182 -10.34 2.69 -17.65
C TYR A 182 -9.32 3.83 -17.68
N ILE A 183 -8.90 4.34 -16.53
CA ILE A 183 -7.74 5.22 -16.42
C ILE A 183 -6.72 4.56 -15.48
N SER A 184 -5.47 4.52 -15.90
CA SER A 184 -4.41 3.95 -15.09
C SER A 184 -3.26 4.91 -14.89
N VAL A 185 -2.70 4.94 -13.68
CA VAL A 185 -1.42 5.58 -13.36
C VAL A 185 -0.36 4.51 -13.21
N ILE A 186 0.85 4.75 -13.75
CA ILE A 186 2.06 3.98 -13.43
C ILE A 186 3.05 4.90 -12.71
N THR A 187 3.31 4.58 -11.44
CA THR A 187 4.11 5.44 -10.54
C THR A 187 5.60 5.15 -10.59
N ALA A 188 5.99 3.89 -10.76
CA ALA A 188 7.38 3.45 -10.82
C ALA A 188 7.46 2.06 -11.47
N THR A 189 8.62 1.71 -12.04
CA THR A 189 8.89 0.36 -12.58
C THR A 189 10.28 -0.13 -12.17
N ASP A 190 10.71 0.26 -10.96
CA ASP A 190 11.96 -0.26 -10.38
C ASP A 190 11.82 -1.77 -10.19
N PRO A 191 12.82 -2.58 -10.54
CA PRO A 191 12.72 -4.03 -10.41
C PRO A 191 12.47 -4.46 -8.98
N ASP A 192 11.37 -5.17 -8.76
CA ASP A 192 11.02 -5.84 -7.51
C ASP A 192 10.48 -7.24 -7.83
N HIS A 193 10.33 -8.09 -6.82
CA HIS A 193 9.79 -9.44 -6.97
C HIS A 193 10.53 -10.29 -8.03
N LEU A 194 11.87 -10.17 -8.09
CA LEU A 194 12.69 -10.92 -9.07
C LEU A 194 12.66 -12.43 -8.82
N ASP A 195 12.25 -12.88 -7.65
CA ASP A 195 11.92 -14.28 -7.35
C ASP A 195 10.76 -14.81 -8.21
N ILE A 196 9.84 -13.93 -8.65
CA ILE A 196 8.70 -14.26 -9.50
C ILE A 196 8.97 -13.95 -10.97
N TYR A 197 9.61 -12.81 -11.24
CA TYR A 197 9.82 -12.31 -12.59
C TYR A 197 11.10 -12.83 -13.25
N GLY A 198 12.11 -13.18 -12.47
CA GLY A 198 13.42 -13.64 -12.92
C GLY A 198 14.34 -12.52 -13.40
N THR A 199 13.86 -11.63 -14.28
CA THR A 199 14.66 -10.52 -14.84
C THR A 199 13.92 -9.19 -14.86
N LYS A 200 14.66 -8.08 -14.98
CA LYS A 200 14.10 -6.72 -15.18
C LYS A 200 13.24 -6.65 -16.45
N GLU A 201 13.68 -7.29 -17.52
CA GLU A 201 13.00 -7.29 -18.82
C GLU A 201 11.63 -7.98 -18.71
N ALA A 202 11.56 -9.12 -18.03
CA ALA A 202 10.30 -9.83 -17.77
C ALA A 202 9.35 -9.01 -16.88
N TYR A 203 9.90 -8.27 -15.92
CA TYR A 203 9.14 -7.34 -15.08
C TYR A 203 8.53 -6.21 -15.93
N LEU A 204 9.33 -5.55 -16.76
CA LEU A 204 8.87 -4.47 -17.65
C LEU A 204 7.86 -4.98 -18.70
N GLU A 205 8.06 -6.18 -19.25
CA GLU A 205 7.09 -6.78 -20.20
C GLU A 205 5.74 -7.07 -19.53
N SER A 206 5.74 -7.40 -18.23
CA SER A 206 4.51 -7.55 -17.45
C SER A 206 3.75 -6.21 -17.35
N PHE A 207 4.44 -5.10 -17.09
CA PHE A 207 3.83 -3.76 -17.13
C PHE A 207 3.36 -3.38 -18.53
N ARG A 208 4.15 -3.70 -19.56
CA ARG A 208 3.75 -3.48 -20.94
C ARG A 208 2.46 -4.22 -21.30
N LYS A 209 2.35 -5.50 -20.89
CA LYS A 209 1.11 -6.27 -21.03
C LYS A 209 -0.05 -5.63 -20.24
N TYR A 210 0.19 -5.17 -19.02
CA TYR A 210 -0.84 -4.49 -18.25
C TYR A 210 -1.38 -3.24 -18.96
N THR A 211 -0.52 -2.43 -19.61
CA THR A 211 -0.99 -1.25 -20.35
C THR A 211 -1.89 -1.59 -21.53
N SER A 212 -1.79 -2.79 -22.09
CA SER A 212 -2.68 -3.25 -23.16
C SER A 212 -4.10 -3.61 -22.69
N LEU A 213 -4.32 -3.69 -21.38
CA LEU A 213 -5.63 -3.97 -20.78
C LEU A 213 -6.48 -2.70 -20.57
N ILE A 214 -5.90 -1.51 -20.77
CA ILE A 214 -6.62 -0.24 -20.62
C ILE A 214 -7.69 -0.15 -21.70
N GLN A 215 -8.91 0.12 -21.28
CA GLN A 215 -10.09 0.14 -22.16
C GLN A 215 -10.02 1.28 -23.19
N PRO A 216 -10.52 1.08 -24.41
CA PRO A 216 -10.69 2.15 -25.39
C PRO A 216 -11.51 3.33 -24.84
N GLY A 217 -11.09 4.54 -25.14
CA GLY A 217 -11.67 5.76 -24.58
C GLY A 217 -11.11 6.16 -23.22
N GLY A 218 -10.30 5.31 -22.62
CA GLY A 218 -9.60 5.59 -21.37
C GLY A 218 -8.24 6.27 -21.54
N ALA A 219 -7.40 6.22 -20.50
CA ALA A 219 -6.08 6.84 -20.51
C ALA A 219 -5.05 6.10 -19.67
N LEU A 220 -3.79 6.21 -20.09
CA LEU A 220 -2.60 5.92 -19.28
C LEU A 220 -1.93 7.23 -18.88
N ILE A 221 -1.62 7.37 -17.60
CA ILE A 221 -0.83 8.45 -17.04
C ILE A 221 0.46 7.83 -16.51
N ILE A 222 1.59 8.07 -17.14
CA ILE A 222 2.87 7.45 -16.78
C ILE A 222 3.81 8.47 -16.16
N ARG A 223 4.49 8.08 -15.08
CA ARG A 223 5.51 8.93 -14.47
C ARG A 223 6.64 9.17 -15.47
N LYS A 224 7.06 10.43 -15.60
CA LYS A 224 8.16 10.81 -16.50
C LYS A 224 9.47 10.17 -16.06
N GLY A 225 10.26 9.70 -17.01
CA GLY A 225 11.53 9.01 -16.76
C GLY A 225 11.43 7.50 -16.53
N ILE A 226 10.24 6.91 -16.56
CA ILE A 226 10.09 5.45 -16.52
C ILE A 226 10.49 4.83 -17.86
N GLU A 227 11.33 3.79 -17.79
CA GLU A 227 11.75 3.00 -18.96
C GLU A 227 10.66 1.97 -19.36
N LEU A 228 9.49 2.45 -19.75
CA LEU A 228 8.40 1.58 -20.21
C LEU A 228 7.85 2.08 -21.54
N GLN A 229 7.79 1.19 -22.52
CA GLN A 229 7.08 1.42 -23.77
C GLN A 229 5.69 0.79 -23.68
N PRO A 230 4.62 1.57 -23.45
CA PRO A 230 3.29 1.03 -23.28
C PRO A 230 2.73 0.42 -24.57
N ALA A 231 1.92 -0.63 -24.43
CA ALA A 231 1.22 -1.29 -25.55
C ALA A 231 -0.27 -0.89 -25.53
N LEU A 232 -0.56 0.37 -25.84
CA LEU A 232 -1.91 0.92 -25.73
C LEU A 232 -2.82 0.45 -26.87
N GLN A 233 -4.09 0.22 -26.55
CA GLN A 233 -5.14 -0.01 -27.53
C GLN A 233 -5.51 1.29 -28.27
N ASN A 234 -6.10 1.17 -29.47
CA ASN A 234 -6.60 2.32 -30.21
C ASN A 234 -7.63 3.11 -29.38
N GLY A 235 -7.48 4.43 -29.33
CA GLY A 235 -8.37 5.32 -28.60
C GLY A 235 -8.01 5.50 -27.11
N VAL A 236 -6.96 4.87 -26.62
CA VAL A 236 -6.40 5.15 -25.28
C VAL A 236 -5.45 6.33 -25.38
N LYS A 237 -5.64 7.35 -24.53
CA LYS A 237 -4.76 8.51 -24.46
C LYS A 237 -3.56 8.24 -23.56
N LEU A 238 -2.40 8.79 -23.92
CA LEU A 238 -1.19 8.73 -23.12
C LEU A 238 -0.86 10.12 -22.59
N TYR A 239 -0.62 10.20 -21.28
CA TYR A 239 -0.16 11.39 -20.58
C TYR A 239 1.05 11.06 -19.74
N THR A 240 1.85 12.08 -19.45
CA THR A 240 2.98 12.02 -18.53
C THR A 240 2.72 12.85 -17.29
N TYR A 241 3.31 12.45 -16.16
CA TYR A 241 3.29 13.26 -14.95
C TYR A 241 4.62 13.16 -14.19
N SER A 242 4.91 14.15 -13.40
CA SER A 242 5.94 14.11 -12.34
C SER A 242 5.70 15.24 -11.33
N GLN A 243 6.64 15.41 -10.40
CA GLN A 243 6.55 16.53 -9.46
C GLN A 243 6.63 17.88 -10.16
N GLU A 244 7.53 18.06 -11.15
CA GLU A 244 7.88 19.38 -11.71
C GLU A 244 7.69 19.50 -13.22
N GLU A 245 7.38 18.40 -13.91
CA GLU A 245 7.26 18.40 -15.37
C GLU A 245 6.33 17.30 -15.87
N GLY A 246 5.90 17.39 -17.12
CA GLY A 246 4.93 16.47 -17.75
C GLY A 246 3.60 17.18 -18.02
N ASP A 247 2.63 16.43 -18.53
CA ASP A 247 1.29 16.96 -18.79
C ASP A 247 0.59 17.36 -17.48
N PHE A 248 0.85 16.60 -16.39
CA PHE A 248 0.39 16.89 -15.05
C PHE A 248 1.60 17.10 -14.15
N HIS A 249 1.70 18.24 -13.49
CA HIS A 249 2.81 18.55 -12.58
C HIS A 249 2.45 19.63 -11.56
N ALA A 250 3.36 19.89 -10.63
CA ALA A 250 3.25 20.96 -9.66
C ALA A 250 4.20 22.10 -10.01
N GLU A 251 3.73 23.32 -9.81
CA GLU A 251 4.55 24.55 -9.87
C GLU A 251 4.47 25.32 -8.57
N ASN A 252 5.31 26.32 -8.39
CA ASN A 252 5.29 27.21 -7.24
C ASN A 252 5.23 26.49 -5.89
N ILE A 253 6.01 25.41 -5.73
CA ILE A 253 6.04 24.61 -4.51
C ILE A 253 6.58 25.46 -3.36
N ARG A 254 5.80 25.54 -2.28
CA ARG A 254 6.11 26.29 -1.06
C ARG A 254 6.09 25.34 0.14
N ILE A 255 7.22 25.18 0.80
CA ILE A 255 7.38 24.33 1.98
C ILE A 255 7.78 25.20 3.16
N GLY A 256 6.99 25.15 4.23
CA GLY A 256 7.29 25.89 5.46
C GLY A 256 6.23 25.69 6.54
N ASN A 257 6.60 25.90 7.80
CA ASN A 257 5.70 25.80 8.96
C ASN A 257 4.93 24.45 9.06
N GLY A 258 5.55 23.37 8.59
CA GLY A 258 4.91 22.03 8.59
C GLY A 258 3.83 21.84 7.53
N GLU A 259 3.74 22.74 6.55
CA GLU A 259 2.78 22.71 5.45
C GLU A 259 3.48 22.71 4.09
N ILE A 260 2.80 22.15 3.09
CA ILE A 260 3.21 22.20 1.68
C ILE A 260 2.04 22.73 0.86
N PHE A 261 2.31 23.74 0.06
CA PHE A 261 1.41 24.27 -0.95
C PHE A 261 2.07 24.25 -2.33
N PHE A 262 1.27 24.07 -3.36
CA PHE A 262 1.73 24.15 -4.75
C PHE A 262 0.58 24.52 -5.69
N ASP A 263 0.91 24.88 -6.91
CA ASP A 263 -0.07 25.06 -7.98
C ASP A 263 -0.04 23.82 -8.87
N TYR A 264 -1.21 23.23 -9.11
CA TYR A 264 -1.36 22.06 -9.98
C TYR A 264 -1.59 22.52 -11.42
N VAL A 265 -0.80 21.99 -12.34
CA VAL A 265 -0.86 22.28 -13.78
C VAL A 265 -1.28 21.03 -14.54
N SER A 266 -2.25 21.18 -15.45
CA SER A 266 -2.76 20.07 -16.23
C SER A 266 -3.33 20.54 -17.57
N PRO A 267 -3.45 19.64 -18.57
CA PRO A 267 -4.10 19.93 -19.85
C PRO A 267 -5.61 20.14 -19.73
N LEU A 268 -6.20 19.88 -18.55
CA LEU A 268 -7.63 20.05 -18.28
C LEU A 268 -7.97 21.35 -17.53
N GLY A 269 -6.95 22.11 -17.12
CA GLY A 269 -7.07 23.34 -16.34
C GLY A 269 -6.19 23.31 -15.10
N ASN A 270 -5.64 24.47 -14.76
CA ASN A 270 -4.72 24.62 -13.63
C ASN A 270 -5.49 24.93 -12.35
N ILE A 271 -5.06 24.35 -11.24
CA ILE A 271 -5.67 24.57 -9.93
C ILE A 271 -4.62 25.19 -8.99
N PRO A 272 -4.72 26.49 -8.70
CA PRO A 272 -3.74 27.16 -7.85
C PRO A 272 -3.94 26.86 -6.36
N ASN A 273 -2.86 26.96 -5.60
CA ASN A 273 -2.84 26.93 -4.15
C ASN A 273 -3.42 25.64 -3.54
N ILE A 274 -2.96 24.48 -4.01
CA ILE A 274 -3.28 23.18 -3.42
C ILE A 274 -2.51 23.05 -2.09
N GLN A 275 -3.23 22.79 -1.01
CA GLN A 275 -2.66 22.40 0.28
C GLN A 275 -2.55 20.88 0.36
N LEU A 276 -1.39 20.38 0.71
CA LEU A 276 -1.15 18.96 0.88
C LEU A 276 -1.45 18.53 2.31
N GLY A 277 -2.51 17.74 2.52
CA GLY A 277 -2.98 17.33 3.86
C GLY A 277 -1.97 16.49 4.65
N VAL A 278 -1.14 15.68 3.95
CA VAL A 278 0.03 15.01 4.53
C VAL A 278 1.28 15.64 3.93
N PRO A 279 1.88 16.64 4.61
CA PRO A 279 2.91 17.51 4.04
C PRO A 279 4.27 16.81 3.98
N VAL A 280 4.46 15.94 3.01
CA VAL A 280 5.70 15.21 2.72
C VAL A 280 6.04 15.41 1.25
N SER A 281 7.30 15.70 0.93
CA SER A 281 7.70 16.03 -0.44
C SER A 281 7.30 14.97 -1.48
N ILE A 282 7.45 13.67 -1.14
CA ILE A 282 7.03 12.57 -2.04
C ILE A 282 5.53 12.60 -2.33
N ASN A 283 4.71 13.13 -1.42
CA ASN A 283 3.28 13.22 -1.62
C ASN A 283 2.86 14.33 -2.60
N ILE A 284 3.75 15.23 -2.99
CA ILE A 284 3.46 16.17 -4.09
C ILE A 284 3.25 15.36 -5.38
N GLU A 285 4.18 14.48 -5.72
CA GLU A 285 4.11 13.65 -6.92
C GLU A 285 2.94 12.66 -6.85
N ASN A 286 2.72 12.00 -5.70
CA ASN A 286 1.54 11.15 -5.47
C ASN A 286 0.24 11.94 -5.61
N GLY A 287 0.23 13.19 -5.12
CA GLY A 287 -0.90 14.11 -5.21
C GLY A 287 -1.19 14.53 -6.64
N VAL A 288 -0.17 14.85 -7.43
CA VAL A 288 -0.32 15.17 -8.86
C VAL A 288 -0.99 14.01 -9.59
N ALA A 289 -0.54 12.77 -9.36
CA ALA A 289 -1.14 11.57 -9.96
C ALA A 289 -2.60 11.37 -9.51
N ALA A 290 -2.89 11.54 -8.22
CA ALA A 290 -4.24 11.39 -7.68
C ALA A 290 -5.20 12.49 -8.21
N MET A 291 -4.73 13.74 -8.30
CA MET A 291 -5.50 14.85 -8.88
C MET A 291 -5.76 14.65 -10.36
N ALA A 292 -4.80 14.09 -11.11
CA ALA A 292 -4.99 13.77 -12.52
C ALA A 292 -6.15 12.76 -12.70
N LEU A 293 -6.15 11.67 -11.91
CA LEU A 293 -7.27 10.72 -11.90
C LEU A 293 -8.59 11.38 -11.52
N ALA A 294 -8.59 12.23 -10.48
CA ALA A 294 -9.78 12.90 -9.99
C ALA A 294 -10.34 13.89 -11.02
N GLN A 295 -9.51 14.74 -11.61
CA GLN A 295 -9.91 15.74 -12.60
C GLN A 295 -10.44 15.07 -13.87
N MET A 296 -9.78 13.99 -14.34
CA MET A 296 -10.25 13.20 -15.49
C MET A 296 -11.56 12.44 -15.20
N SER A 297 -11.89 12.24 -13.92
CA SER A 297 -13.17 11.66 -13.48
C SER A 297 -14.28 12.70 -13.29
N GLY A 298 -14.00 13.99 -13.50
CA GLY A 298 -15.00 15.07 -13.50
C GLY A 298 -15.15 15.82 -12.18
N LEU A 299 -14.19 15.71 -11.23
CA LEU A 299 -14.21 16.52 -10.02
C LEU A 299 -14.01 18.01 -10.34
N THR A 300 -14.68 18.86 -9.58
CA THR A 300 -14.46 20.31 -9.63
C THR A 300 -13.16 20.71 -8.93
N ASP A 301 -12.61 21.88 -9.26
CA ASP A 301 -11.40 22.41 -8.65
C ASP A 301 -11.54 22.57 -7.13
N GLU A 302 -12.71 23.01 -6.64
CA GLU A 302 -13.01 23.17 -5.22
C GLU A 302 -13.07 21.84 -4.49
N GLU A 303 -13.60 20.79 -5.12
CA GLU A 303 -13.61 19.44 -4.54
C GLU A 303 -12.19 18.87 -4.44
N ILE A 304 -11.38 19.09 -5.46
CA ILE A 304 -9.96 18.68 -5.46
C ILE A 304 -9.19 19.42 -4.36
N LYS A 305 -9.31 20.73 -4.25
CA LYS A 305 -8.68 21.54 -3.18
C LYS A 305 -9.06 21.05 -1.79
N ARG A 306 -10.36 20.91 -1.55
CA ARG A 306 -10.89 20.45 -0.27
C ARG A 306 -10.41 19.05 0.08
N GLY A 307 -10.44 18.13 -0.89
CA GLY A 307 -10.00 16.76 -0.71
C GLY A 307 -8.51 16.66 -0.44
N MET A 308 -7.68 17.39 -1.17
CA MET A 308 -6.22 17.41 -0.95
C MET A 308 -5.88 17.92 0.44
N ALA A 309 -6.49 19.00 0.89
CA ALA A 309 -6.27 19.57 2.22
C ALA A 309 -6.75 18.66 3.36
N SER A 310 -7.84 17.91 3.16
CA SER A 310 -8.44 17.04 4.17
C SER A 310 -7.88 15.62 4.21
N PHE A 311 -7.02 15.23 3.29
CA PHE A 311 -6.39 13.91 3.26
C PHE A 311 -5.49 13.69 4.48
N ARG A 312 -5.70 12.59 5.20
CA ARG A 312 -4.97 12.25 6.45
C ARG A 312 -3.95 11.13 6.31
N GLY A 313 -3.84 10.56 5.10
CA GLY A 313 -2.89 9.48 4.83
C GLY A 313 -3.46 8.07 5.03
N VAL A 314 -2.54 7.13 5.07
CA VAL A 314 -2.76 5.70 5.23
C VAL A 314 -2.01 5.24 6.48
N ASP A 315 -2.58 4.33 7.25
CA ASP A 315 -1.90 3.72 8.38
C ASP A 315 -0.58 3.11 7.93
N ARG A 316 0.47 3.31 8.71
CA ARG A 316 1.83 2.81 8.47
C ARG A 316 2.50 3.37 7.19
N ARG A 317 1.97 4.42 6.54
CA ARG A 317 2.56 5.10 5.40
C ARG A 317 2.87 6.54 5.77
N PHE A 318 4.13 6.83 6.11
CA PHE A 318 4.57 8.13 6.62
C PHE A 318 3.59 8.66 7.69
N ASP A 319 3.34 7.83 8.68
CA ASP A 319 2.27 8.00 9.65
C ASP A 319 2.76 8.66 10.92
N PHE A 320 2.47 9.93 11.10
CA PHE A 320 2.75 10.66 12.33
C PHE A 320 1.91 10.11 13.48
N LYS A 321 2.56 9.46 14.44
CA LYS A 321 1.95 8.97 15.67
C LYS A 321 1.98 10.01 16.79
N ILE A 322 3.07 10.80 16.84
CA ILE A 322 3.20 11.95 17.74
C ILE A 322 3.79 13.11 16.94
N LYS A 323 3.19 14.30 17.08
CA LYS A 323 3.69 15.53 16.46
C LYS A 323 3.46 16.69 17.43
N ASN A 324 4.47 17.03 18.21
CA ASN A 324 4.47 18.18 19.10
C ASN A 324 5.87 18.82 19.18
N ASP A 325 6.02 19.89 19.95
CA ASP A 325 7.28 20.65 20.02
C ASP A 325 8.41 19.87 20.67
N LYS A 326 8.10 18.92 21.56
CA LYS A 326 9.09 18.12 22.30
C LYS A 326 9.60 16.96 21.48
N VAL A 327 8.69 16.17 20.91
CA VAL A 327 9.01 14.93 20.20
C VAL A 327 8.12 14.74 19.00
N VAL A 328 8.72 14.22 17.94
CA VAL A 328 8.02 13.76 16.73
C VAL A 328 8.25 12.27 16.58
N PHE A 329 7.19 11.51 16.37
CA PHE A 329 7.27 10.09 16.09
C PHE A 329 6.52 9.74 14.82
N LEU A 330 7.25 9.16 13.86
CA LEU A 330 6.75 8.67 12.58
C LEU A 330 6.85 7.15 12.52
N SER A 331 5.81 6.48 12.08
CA SER A 331 5.84 5.06 11.69
C SER A 331 5.70 4.95 10.17
N ASP A 332 6.63 4.24 9.52
CA ASP A 332 6.59 4.06 8.07
C ASP A 332 6.85 2.60 7.67
N TYR A 333 6.03 2.11 6.76
CA TYR A 333 6.12 0.77 6.18
C TYR A 333 7.32 0.61 5.23
N ALA A 334 8.07 1.67 4.97
CA ALA A 334 9.22 1.69 4.09
C ALA A 334 10.18 0.52 4.38
N HIS A 335 10.42 -0.32 3.39
CA HIS A 335 11.18 -1.56 3.50
C HIS A 335 12.09 -1.84 2.30
N HIS A 336 12.10 -0.93 1.32
CA HIS A 336 13.06 -0.90 0.22
C HIS A 336 14.01 0.30 0.41
N PRO A 337 15.29 0.23 -0.01
CA PRO A 337 16.26 1.32 0.19
C PRO A 337 15.77 2.68 -0.33
N SER A 338 15.14 2.72 -1.50
CA SER A 338 14.60 3.94 -2.09
C SER A 338 13.49 4.57 -1.24
N GLU A 339 12.58 3.76 -0.70
CA GLU A 339 11.50 4.21 0.18
C GLU A 339 12.06 4.78 1.49
N ILE A 340 13.00 4.05 2.11
CA ILE A 340 13.68 4.47 3.35
C ILE A 340 14.38 5.81 3.13
N LYS A 341 15.12 5.93 2.02
CA LYS A 341 15.79 7.18 1.65
C LYS A 341 14.81 8.34 1.53
N GLN A 342 13.68 8.15 0.86
CA GLN A 342 12.66 9.19 0.69
C GLN A 342 12.03 9.59 2.02
N SER A 343 11.72 8.62 2.90
CA SER A 343 11.20 8.92 4.24
C SER A 343 12.18 9.73 5.06
N ILE A 344 13.46 9.37 5.08
CA ILE A 344 14.49 10.09 5.82
C ILE A 344 14.68 11.49 5.27
N LEU A 345 14.81 11.66 3.95
CA LEU A 345 14.97 12.96 3.32
C LEU A 345 13.76 13.88 3.59
N SER A 346 12.55 13.34 3.56
CA SER A 346 11.34 14.09 3.89
C SER A 346 11.35 14.56 5.34
N MET A 347 11.70 13.68 6.28
CA MET A 347 11.80 14.06 7.70
C MET A 347 12.93 15.07 7.92
N ARG A 348 14.06 14.94 7.24
CA ARG A 348 15.16 15.90 7.30
C ARG A 348 14.74 17.29 6.77
N ALA A 349 13.94 17.34 5.70
CA ALA A 349 13.43 18.59 5.16
C ALA A 349 12.45 19.31 6.12
N LEU A 350 11.60 18.53 6.82
CA LEU A 350 10.62 19.04 7.79
C LEU A 350 11.26 19.46 9.12
N TYR A 351 12.33 18.79 9.55
CA TYR A 351 12.95 18.94 10.88
C TYR A 351 14.47 19.08 10.75
N ARG A 352 14.93 20.15 10.07
CA ARG A 352 16.33 20.35 9.69
C ARG A 352 17.30 20.37 10.85
N ASP A 353 16.89 20.96 11.97
CA ASP A 353 17.75 21.22 13.13
C ASP A 353 17.56 20.19 14.26
N LYS A 354 16.75 19.16 14.02
CA LYS A 354 16.49 18.10 15.02
C LYS A 354 17.28 16.83 14.73
N LYS A 355 17.68 16.13 15.80
CA LYS A 355 18.31 14.81 15.70
C LYS A 355 17.30 13.78 15.19
N LEU A 356 17.60 13.13 14.07
CA LEU A 356 16.80 12.05 13.49
C LEU A 356 17.34 10.69 13.93
N THR A 357 16.56 9.98 14.72
CA THR A 357 16.82 8.59 15.16
C THR A 357 15.86 7.65 14.46
N ALA A 358 16.35 6.54 13.91
CA ALA A 358 15.48 5.51 13.37
C ALA A 358 15.69 4.15 14.05
N VAL A 359 14.57 3.42 14.22
CA VAL A 359 14.56 1.98 14.47
C VAL A 359 14.19 1.29 13.18
N PHE A 360 15.07 0.47 12.63
CA PHE A 360 14.86 -0.22 11.36
C PHE A 360 14.81 -1.73 11.54
N GLN A 361 13.72 -2.35 11.07
CA GLN A 361 13.57 -3.79 10.94
C GLN A 361 13.69 -4.20 9.48
N PRO A 362 14.80 -4.82 9.06
CA PRO A 362 14.91 -5.36 7.70
C PRO A 362 13.85 -6.43 7.47
N HIS A 363 13.30 -6.48 6.26
CA HIS A 363 12.26 -7.43 5.85
C HIS A 363 12.80 -8.35 4.77
N LEU A 364 12.74 -9.68 4.99
CA LEU A 364 13.27 -10.78 4.17
C LEU A 364 14.81 -10.90 4.19
N TYR A 365 15.25 -12.13 4.27
CA TYR A 365 16.70 -12.44 4.20
C TYR A 365 17.26 -12.18 2.79
N THR A 366 16.51 -12.56 1.75
CA THR A 366 16.93 -12.34 0.35
C THR A 366 17.12 -10.87 0.05
N ARG A 367 16.13 -10.03 0.42
CA ARG A 367 16.22 -8.57 0.22
C ARG A 367 17.37 -7.96 1.01
N THR A 368 17.60 -8.41 2.24
CA THR A 368 18.73 -7.92 3.05
C THR A 368 20.06 -8.30 2.41
N ARG A 369 20.22 -9.54 1.94
CA ARG A 369 21.42 -10.00 1.21
C ARG A 369 21.70 -9.16 -0.03
N ASP A 370 20.67 -8.89 -0.81
CA ASP A 370 20.82 -8.27 -2.13
C ASP A 370 21.02 -6.76 -2.04
N PHE A 371 20.45 -6.08 -1.02
CA PHE A 371 20.43 -4.63 -0.90
C PHE A 371 21.08 -4.06 0.37
N TYR A 372 21.88 -4.83 1.13
CA TYR A 372 22.44 -4.36 2.41
C TYR A 372 23.27 -3.08 2.29
N LYS A 373 23.99 -2.87 1.17
CA LYS A 373 24.77 -1.64 0.92
C LYS A 373 23.86 -0.45 0.69
N ASP A 374 22.82 -0.62 -0.13
CA ASP A 374 21.85 0.44 -0.42
C ASP A 374 21.03 0.81 0.83
N PHE A 375 20.71 -0.18 1.68
CA PHE A 375 20.14 0.08 3.01
C PHE A 375 21.08 0.90 3.87
N ALA A 376 22.36 0.51 3.95
CA ALA A 376 23.35 1.23 4.73
C ALA A 376 23.54 2.67 4.23
N ASP A 377 23.59 2.88 2.91
CA ASP A 377 23.67 4.22 2.32
C ASP A 377 22.46 5.08 2.65
N SER A 378 21.26 4.53 2.57
CA SER A 378 20.01 5.24 2.88
C SER A 378 19.92 5.60 4.37
N LEU A 379 20.19 4.64 5.25
CA LEU A 379 20.17 4.83 6.71
C LEU A 379 21.28 5.76 7.18
N SER A 380 22.39 5.87 6.43
CA SER A 380 23.49 6.78 6.71
C SER A 380 23.14 8.28 6.54
N LEU A 381 21.93 8.60 6.15
CA LEU A 381 21.38 9.96 6.14
C LEU A 381 20.78 10.38 7.50
N LEU A 382 20.70 9.46 8.44
CA LEU A 382 20.25 9.69 9.83
C LEU A 382 21.40 10.13 10.72
N ASP A 383 21.06 10.67 11.90
CA ASP A 383 22.03 10.93 12.95
C ASP A 383 22.25 9.69 13.83
N GLU A 384 21.20 8.87 13.99
CA GLU A 384 21.25 7.66 14.77
C GLU A 384 20.41 6.53 14.19
N VAL A 385 20.95 5.30 14.17
CA VAL A 385 20.30 4.07 13.67
C VAL A 385 20.30 2.98 14.74
N ILE A 386 19.13 2.43 15.01
CA ILE A 386 18.94 1.24 15.84
C ILE A 386 18.44 0.12 14.91
N LEU A 387 19.26 -0.91 14.70
CA LEU A 387 18.87 -2.06 13.88
C LEU A 387 18.32 -3.16 14.75
N VAL A 388 17.21 -3.76 14.34
CA VAL A 388 16.68 -4.98 14.96
C VAL A 388 16.83 -6.18 14.05
N ASP A 389 16.50 -7.37 14.53
CA ASP A 389 16.60 -8.60 13.75
C ASP A 389 15.73 -8.56 12.50
N ILE A 390 16.15 -9.30 11.46
CA ILE A 390 15.39 -9.41 10.21
C ILE A 390 14.04 -10.09 10.48
N TYR A 391 12.96 -9.51 9.95
CA TYR A 391 11.67 -10.16 9.89
C TYR A 391 11.62 -11.14 8.70
N PRO A 392 11.51 -12.45 8.97
CA PRO A 392 11.65 -13.47 7.93
C PRO A 392 10.44 -13.59 7.00
N ALA A 393 9.25 -13.16 7.47
CA ALA A 393 7.97 -13.40 6.80
C ALA A 393 7.79 -14.90 6.43
N ARG A 394 7.99 -15.24 5.15
CA ARG A 394 7.86 -16.61 4.63
C ARG A 394 9.21 -17.31 4.37
N GLU A 395 10.32 -16.61 4.58
CA GLU A 395 11.66 -17.14 4.25
C GLU A 395 12.28 -17.90 5.40
N GLN A 396 13.15 -18.85 5.07
CA GLN A 396 14.05 -19.48 6.02
C GLN A 396 15.33 -18.66 6.18
N PRO A 397 15.96 -18.67 7.36
CA PRO A 397 17.22 -17.98 7.57
C PRO A 397 18.30 -18.40 6.56
N ILE A 398 19.00 -17.41 6.02
CA ILE A 398 20.14 -17.63 5.10
C ILE A 398 21.41 -17.50 5.93
N PRO A 399 22.32 -18.51 5.92
CA PRO A 399 23.57 -18.44 6.66
C PRO A 399 24.39 -17.18 6.32
N GLY A 400 24.83 -16.45 7.37
CA GLY A 400 25.61 -15.22 7.22
C GLY A 400 24.78 -13.96 6.92
N VAL A 401 23.46 -14.06 6.70
CA VAL A 401 22.60 -12.92 6.43
C VAL A 401 21.88 -12.52 7.73
N THR A 402 22.29 -11.40 8.30
CA THR A 402 21.69 -10.79 9.49
C THR A 402 21.69 -9.27 9.34
N SER A 403 21.01 -8.55 10.21
CA SER A 403 21.05 -7.08 10.24
C SER A 403 22.46 -6.52 10.43
N LYS A 404 23.40 -7.34 10.91
CA LYS A 404 24.81 -6.99 11.02
C LYS A 404 25.47 -6.66 9.68
N LEU A 405 25.00 -7.21 8.57
CA LEU A 405 25.47 -6.83 7.23
C LEU A 405 25.24 -5.34 6.96
N ILE A 406 24.09 -4.82 7.31
CA ILE A 406 23.77 -3.40 7.17
C ILE A 406 24.59 -2.59 8.18
N TYR A 407 24.64 -3.03 9.44
CA TYR A 407 25.37 -2.36 10.52
C TYR A 407 26.83 -2.09 10.18
N ASP A 408 27.50 -3.10 9.64
CA ASP A 408 28.94 -3.02 9.30
C ASP A 408 29.23 -2.07 8.12
N HIS A 409 28.21 -1.76 7.29
CA HIS A 409 28.32 -0.91 6.11
C HIS A 409 27.80 0.51 6.32
N LEU A 410 27.22 0.82 7.50
CA LEU A 410 26.86 2.20 7.85
C LEU A 410 28.10 3.10 7.88
N ARG A 411 27.95 4.32 7.34
CA ARG A 411 29.05 5.29 7.26
C ARG A 411 29.64 5.63 8.64
N PRO A 412 30.95 5.93 8.71
CA PRO A 412 31.55 6.43 9.94
C PRO A 412 30.88 7.74 10.41
N GLY A 413 30.79 7.92 11.73
CA GLY A 413 30.26 9.14 12.36
C GLY A 413 28.77 9.09 12.69
N ILE A 414 28.03 8.02 12.29
CA ILE A 414 26.65 7.81 12.70
C ILE A 414 26.61 7.07 14.03
N GLU A 415 25.78 7.54 14.95
CA GLU A 415 25.45 6.74 16.12
C GLU A 415 24.69 5.47 15.71
N LYS A 416 25.20 4.30 16.10
CA LYS A 416 24.58 3.04 15.67
C LYS A 416 24.58 2.00 16.78
N SER A 417 23.47 1.26 16.87
CA SER A 417 23.31 0.15 17.80
C SER A 417 22.48 -0.97 17.18
N MET A 418 22.55 -2.14 17.81
CA MET A 418 21.69 -3.28 17.48
C MET A 418 21.03 -3.78 18.74
N CYS A 419 19.78 -4.20 18.66
CA CYS A 419 19.05 -4.82 19.75
C CYS A 419 18.03 -5.84 19.22
N LYS A 420 17.53 -6.69 20.08
CA LYS A 420 16.35 -7.49 19.78
C LYS A 420 15.10 -6.60 19.82
N LYS A 421 14.07 -6.98 19.08
CA LYS A 421 12.82 -6.18 19.04
C LYS A 421 12.19 -6.00 20.43
N GLU A 422 12.31 -6.98 21.32
CA GLU A 422 11.80 -6.92 22.69
C GLU A 422 12.54 -5.87 23.54
N GLU A 423 13.75 -5.50 23.15
CA GLU A 423 14.61 -4.54 23.88
C GLU A 423 14.42 -3.09 23.38
N ILE A 424 13.63 -2.86 22.31
CA ILE A 424 13.44 -1.52 21.69
C ILE A 424 13.06 -0.47 22.73
N LEU A 425 12.08 -0.76 23.60
CA LEU A 425 11.60 0.20 24.59
C LEU A 425 12.66 0.55 25.63
N ASP A 426 13.45 -0.44 26.08
CA ASP A 426 14.55 -0.21 27.02
C ASP A 426 15.65 0.64 26.39
N VAL A 427 16.01 0.36 25.14
CA VAL A 427 16.99 1.16 24.38
C VAL A 427 16.50 2.59 24.21
N LEU A 428 15.25 2.81 23.76
CA LEU A 428 14.69 4.14 23.55
C LEU A 428 14.48 4.92 24.86
N SER A 429 14.24 4.23 25.99
CA SER A 429 14.06 4.89 27.27
C SER A 429 15.30 5.64 27.74
N LYS A 430 16.50 5.18 27.34
CA LYS A 430 17.81 5.70 27.71
C LYS A 430 18.34 6.78 26.77
N LYS A 431 17.57 7.12 25.72
CA LYS A 431 17.98 8.08 24.69
C LYS A 431 17.18 9.38 24.77
N ASP A 432 17.81 10.47 24.39
CA ASP A 432 17.13 11.72 24.13
C ASP A 432 16.63 11.71 22.68
N ILE A 433 15.32 11.68 22.52
CA ILE A 433 14.65 11.51 21.21
C ILE A 433 13.93 12.81 20.88
N GLU A 434 14.40 13.49 19.82
CA GLU A 434 13.71 14.63 19.23
C GLU A 434 12.77 14.20 18.08
N VAL A 435 13.31 13.39 17.15
CA VAL A 435 12.54 12.80 16.04
C VAL A 435 12.85 11.31 15.96
N LEU A 436 11.83 10.49 16.11
CA LEU A 436 11.91 9.03 15.96
C LEU A 436 11.20 8.59 14.68
N ILE A 437 11.82 7.67 13.95
CA ILE A 437 11.22 7.00 12.81
C ILE A 437 11.30 5.48 13.04
N THR A 438 10.17 4.77 13.00
CA THR A 438 10.18 3.31 12.85
C THR A 438 10.02 2.96 11.38
N LEU A 439 10.91 2.11 10.85
CA LEU A 439 10.97 1.71 9.45
C LEU A 439 10.87 0.19 9.33
N GLY A 440 10.03 -0.31 8.43
CA GLY A 440 9.94 -1.72 8.10
C GLY A 440 8.53 -2.25 7.90
N ALA A 441 8.43 -3.31 7.10
CA ALA A 441 7.18 -4.00 6.76
C ALA A 441 6.87 -5.21 7.69
N GLY A 442 7.69 -5.41 8.71
CA GLY A 442 7.58 -6.51 9.66
C GLY A 442 6.69 -6.20 10.87
N ASP A 443 6.94 -6.94 11.94
CA ASP A 443 6.19 -6.87 13.21
C ASP A 443 6.68 -5.76 14.16
N ILE A 444 7.60 -4.90 13.73
CA ILE A 444 8.01 -3.69 14.46
C ILE A 444 6.81 -2.78 14.77
N ASP A 445 5.80 -2.83 13.92
CA ASP A 445 4.56 -2.06 14.09
C ASP A 445 3.81 -2.39 15.39
N ASN A 446 3.93 -3.61 15.89
CA ASN A 446 3.32 -4.03 17.16
C ASN A 446 3.89 -3.27 18.37
N TYR A 447 5.06 -2.64 18.23
CA TYR A 447 5.69 -1.83 19.29
C TYR A 447 5.30 -0.34 19.21
N VAL A 448 4.68 0.10 18.12
CA VAL A 448 4.31 1.52 17.93
C VAL A 448 3.43 2.06 19.08
N PRO A 449 2.37 1.38 19.55
CA PRO A 449 1.57 1.88 20.67
C PRO A 449 2.39 2.03 21.97
N GLN A 450 3.30 1.10 22.23
CA GLN A 450 4.15 1.10 23.43
C GLN A 450 5.21 2.22 23.35
N ILE A 451 5.78 2.45 22.16
CA ILE A 451 6.70 3.57 21.88
C ILE A 451 5.96 4.90 22.08
N CYS A 452 4.74 5.04 21.59
CA CYS A 452 3.90 6.21 21.87
C CYS A 452 3.72 6.44 23.38
N GLY A 453 3.40 5.38 24.13
CA GLY A 453 3.27 5.45 25.57
C GLY A 453 4.56 5.86 26.29
N LEU A 454 5.72 5.43 25.81
CA LEU A 454 7.04 5.81 26.33
C LEU A 454 7.34 7.29 26.04
N LEU A 455 7.18 7.73 24.79
CA LEU A 455 7.53 9.09 24.36
C LEU A 455 6.60 10.16 24.91
N ASN A 456 5.33 9.86 25.14
CA ASN A 456 4.38 10.79 25.77
C ASN A 456 4.62 11.02 27.26
N LYS A 457 5.47 10.20 27.90
CA LYS A 457 5.85 10.36 29.31
C LYS A 457 7.11 11.21 29.49
N LYS A 458 7.85 11.48 28.42
CA LYS A 458 9.04 12.35 28.39
C LYS A 458 8.63 13.79 28.07
#